data_60031d3c6cae1b8006caf546077fd915
#
_entry.id   60031d3c6cae1b8006caf546077fd915
#
_cell.length_a   1.000
_cell.length_b   1.000
_cell.length_c   1.000
_cell.angle_alpha   90.00
_cell.angle_beta   90.00
_cell.angle_gamma   90.00
#
_symmetry.space_group_name_H-M   'P 1'
#
loop_
_entity.id
_entity.type
_entity.pdbx_description
1 polymer ?
#
loop_
_entity_poly.entity_id
_entity_poly.type
_entity_poly.pdbx_seq_one_letter_code
_entity_poly.pdbx_strand_id
1 'polypeptide(L)'
;MTAIGLSSVAHAAPAATPAAAPAAAPASAAQIAAVDTLFARWNHQDTPGCAVAVSRGGQVIAERVYGMASLELGVPARLDSIYEAGSDSKQFTAAATLMLAREGKLSLDDDIRKYMPEMPDYGAPITIRHLLHHTSGLRDWGSVAAIEGWPRNSRTADNQDMLGILVRQKELNYAPGAHYLYSNSNFNLLAIIVQRVSGQSLTDFTHDRIFVPLGMTHTRWRDDHGDVVAGRTGAYDFDKGLYRNDQVIEDAYGNGGLLTTVGDLVKWQAALDDDRFGPGFTEAMQQPTTLNDGTRIAYALALVNLDHNGEQEVSHSGSTGGYRAWMARYPGQKLAVSLLCNGGNADTPTLGRAVADVFLPAFKARPYTPKAPLPTGLYADGMTGFPIRFAADSQGQLTADGRPLVAVSAGRWALREDIFAFTKSGLVRENREGERIPYRKVEQVTAFDPKDYTGRFCGVDTGGCLTFRQQGDALVYDGPRWSGRPLTVTYADVFTGDALPQSSAVTVKFKRDASGKVTSLRFGESRAYDVEFRRAEG
;
A
#
# COMPACT_ATOMS: atom_id res chain seq x y z
N MET A 1 -26.76 -70.01 34.16
CA MET A 1 -27.67 -68.85 33.88
C MET A 1 -26.87 -67.58 34.00
N THR A 2 -26.46 -67.07 32.85
CA THR A 2 -25.60 -65.86 32.72
C THR A 2 -26.51 -64.77 32.19
N ALA A 3 -26.70 -63.68 32.96
CA ALA A 3 -27.53 -62.55 32.57
C ALA A 3 -26.71 -61.60 31.70
N ILE A 4 -27.20 -61.29 30.47
CA ILE A 4 -26.64 -60.34 29.54
C ILE A 4 -27.30 -59.01 29.88
N GLY A 5 -26.50 -58.02 30.33
CA GLY A 5 -26.94 -56.64 30.54
C GLY A 5 -26.97 -55.88 29.22
N LEU A 6 -28.13 -55.37 28.84
CA LEU A 6 -28.32 -54.43 27.71
C LEU A 6 -27.97 -53.01 28.20
N SER A 7 -26.86 -52.43 27.65
CA SER A 7 -26.54 -51.01 27.81
C SER A 7 -27.34 -50.21 26.79
N SER A 8 -28.19 -49.30 27.26
CA SER A 8 -28.90 -48.35 26.42
C SER A 8 -27.97 -47.21 25.99
N VAL A 9 -27.74 -47.07 24.70
CA VAL A 9 -27.04 -45.91 24.08
C VAL A 9 -28.01 -44.74 24.03
N ALA A 10 -27.76 -43.71 24.81
CA ALA A 10 -28.49 -42.47 24.75
C ALA A 10 -28.11 -41.70 23.46
N HIS A 11 -29.06 -41.52 22.58
CA HIS A 11 -28.91 -40.63 21.44
C HIS A 11 -28.91 -39.18 21.94
N ALA A 12 -27.78 -38.47 21.74
CA ALA A 12 -27.74 -37.02 21.93
C ALA A 12 -28.64 -36.33 20.86
N ALA A 13 -29.53 -35.48 21.32
CA ALA A 13 -30.35 -34.65 20.40
C ALA A 13 -29.47 -33.74 19.54
N PRO A 14 -29.80 -33.51 18.25
CA PRO A 14 -29.04 -32.60 17.42
C PRO A 14 -29.09 -31.19 18.01
N ALA A 15 -27.91 -30.53 18.09
CA ALA A 15 -27.80 -29.15 18.53
C ALA A 15 -28.70 -28.24 17.65
N ALA A 16 -29.52 -27.41 18.29
CA ALA A 16 -30.39 -26.49 17.61
C ALA A 16 -29.55 -25.55 16.72
N THR A 17 -29.92 -25.48 15.44
CA THR A 17 -29.32 -24.52 14.49
C THR A 17 -29.56 -23.12 15.05
N PRO A 18 -28.52 -22.26 15.18
CA PRO A 18 -28.73 -20.88 15.65
C PRO A 18 -29.73 -20.18 14.72
N ALA A 19 -30.70 -19.49 15.32
CA ALA A 19 -31.67 -18.70 14.58
C ALA A 19 -30.94 -17.67 13.70
N ALA A 20 -31.29 -17.62 12.42
CA ALA A 20 -30.73 -16.64 11.50
C ALA A 20 -30.94 -15.21 12.06
N ALA A 21 -29.89 -14.40 12.11
CA ALA A 21 -30.03 -13.02 12.50
C ALA A 21 -31.06 -12.31 11.59
N PRO A 22 -31.87 -11.38 12.13
CA PRO A 22 -32.84 -10.66 11.31
C PRO A 22 -32.13 -9.95 10.16
N ALA A 23 -32.75 -9.98 8.95
CA ALA A 23 -32.19 -9.36 7.76
C ALA A 23 -31.95 -7.87 7.99
N ALA A 24 -30.78 -7.37 7.60
CA ALA A 24 -30.48 -5.94 7.67
C ALA A 24 -31.44 -5.15 6.76
N ALA A 25 -31.94 -4.02 7.24
CA ALA A 25 -32.83 -3.19 6.45
C ALA A 25 -32.06 -2.64 5.22
N PRO A 26 -32.65 -2.68 4.01
CA PRO A 26 -32.07 -2.04 2.83
C PRO A 26 -31.85 -0.54 3.05
N ALA A 27 -30.87 0.03 2.34
CA ALA A 27 -30.64 1.47 2.35
C ALA A 27 -31.86 2.25 1.90
N SER A 28 -32.14 3.37 2.57
CA SER A 28 -33.22 4.27 2.18
C SER A 28 -32.93 4.95 0.83
N ALA A 29 -33.96 5.44 0.15
CA ALA A 29 -33.83 6.20 -1.10
C ALA A 29 -32.91 7.44 -0.93
N ALA A 30 -32.96 8.10 0.24
CA ALA A 30 -32.10 9.24 0.55
C ALA A 30 -30.63 8.83 0.66
N GLN A 31 -30.33 7.71 1.30
CA GLN A 31 -28.96 7.17 1.37
C GLN A 31 -28.43 6.79 -0.01
N ILE A 32 -29.25 6.14 -0.82
CA ILE A 32 -28.90 5.80 -2.20
C ILE A 32 -28.59 7.06 -3.02
N ALA A 33 -29.45 8.08 -2.96
CA ALA A 33 -29.22 9.35 -3.65
C ALA A 33 -27.95 10.08 -3.18
N ALA A 34 -27.62 9.99 -1.88
CA ALA A 34 -26.39 10.52 -1.34
C ALA A 34 -25.16 9.79 -1.92
N VAL A 35 -25.18 8.46 -1.99
CA VAL A 35 -24.12 7.66 -2.64
C VAL A 35 -24.02 8.01 -4.12
N ASP A 36 -25.12 8.08 -4.87
CA ASP A 36 -25.14 8.43 -6.29
C ASP A 36 -24.48 9.80 -6.54
N THR A 37 -24.69 10.76 -5.64
CA THR A 37 -24.07 12.09 -5.71
C THR A 37 -22.54 12.04 -5.62
N LEU A 38 -21.98 11.17 -4.78
CA LEU A 38 -20.52 11.00 -4.63
C LEU A 38 -19.86 10.52 -5.92
N PHE A 39 -20.57 9.73 -6.72
CA PHE A 39 -20.04 9.13 -7.95
C PHE A 39 -20.54 9.83 -9.23
N ALA A 40 -21.25 10.95 -9.14
CA ALA A 40 -21.82 11.62 -10.30
C ALA A 40 -20.81 11.91 -11.42
N ARG A 41 -19.58 12.30 -11.07
CA ARG A 41 -18.52 12.60 -12.06
C ARG A 41 -18.02 11.39 -12.86
N TRP A 42 -18.27 10.15 -12.40
CA TRP A 42 -17.92 8.92 -13.12
C TRP A 42 -19.13 8.26 -13.78
N ASN A 43 -20.32 8.80 -13.62
CA ASN A 43 -21.54 8.21 -14.18
C ASN A 43 -21.84 8.73 -15.59
N HIS A 44 -20.85 8.60 -16.50
CA HIS A 44 -20.93 9.04 -17.89
C HIS A 44 -20.44 7.94 -18.83
N GLN A 45 -20.80 8.05 -20.12
CA GLN A 45 -20.39 7.08 -21.14
C GLN A 45 -18.94 7.28 -21.64
N ASP A 46 -18.32 8.37 -21.27
CA ASP A 46 -16.94 8.76 -21.61
C ASP A 46 -15.99 8.71 -20.41
N THR A 47 -16.44 8.15 -19.30
CA THR A 47 -15.62 7.97 -18.08
C THR A 47 -15.47 6.51 -17.70
N PRO A 48 -14.29 6.08 -17.15
CA PRO A 48 -14.18 4.82 -16.45
C PRO A 48 -15.21 4.72 -15.33
N GLY A 49 -15.43 3.53 -14.82
CA GLY A 49 -16.49 3.27 -13.86
C GLY A 49 -15.99 2.90 -12.46
N CYS A 50 -16.96 2.84 -11.55
CA CYS A 50 -16.76 2.31 -10.20
C CYS A 50 -17.93 1.38 -9.86
N ALA A 51 -17.66 0.31 -9.10
CA ALA A 51 -18.65 -0.50 -8.42
C ALA A 51 -18.48 -0.32 -6.91
N VAL A 52 -19.57 -0.15 -6.17
CA VAL A 52 -19.60 -0.03 -4.72
C VAL A 52 -20.66 -0.93 -4.12
N ALA A 53 -20.29 -1.63 -3.04
CA ALA A 53 -21.23 -2.39 -2.23
C ALA A 53 -21.08 -1.99 -0.75
N VAL A 54 -22.21 -1.86 -0.08
CA VAL A 54 -22.31 -1.61 1.36
C VAL A 54 -23.06 -2.77 1.98
N SER A 55 -22.48 -3.37 3.02
CA SER A 55 -23.15 -4.45 3.76
C SER A 55 -23.23 -4.13 5.24
N ARG A 56 -24.23 -4.74 5.90
CA ARG A 56 -24.40 -4.68 7.35
C ARG A 56 -24.66 -6.08 7.89
N GLY A 57 -23.82 -6.54 8.83
CA GLY A 57 -23.89 -7.91 9.32
C GLY A 57 -23.75 -8.96 8.19
N GLY A 58 -22.88 -8.72 7.23
CA GLY A 58 -22.64 -9.59 6.08
C GLY A 58 -23.71 -9.54 4.99
N GLN A 59 -24.79 -8.80 5.18
CA GLN A 59 -25.88 -8.67 4.19
C GLN A 59 -25.75 -7.37 3.41
N VAL A 60 -25.84 -7.44 2.09
CA VAL A 60 -25.80 -6.27 1.21
C VAL A 60 -27.03 -5.40 1.48
N ILE A 61 -26.79 -4.11 1.79
CA ILE A 61 -27.86 -3.10 2.00
C ILE A 61 -27.90 -2.06 0.86
N ALA A 62 -26.80 -1.90 0.12
CA ALA A 62 -26.72 -1.05 -1.07
C ALA A 62 -25.67 -1.58 -2.05
N GLU A 63 -25.99 -1.56 -3.34
CA GLU A 63 -25.06 -1.80 -4.43
C GLU A 63 -25.28 -0.76 -5.52
N ARG A 64 -24.18 -0.23 -6.08
CA ARG A 64 -24.21 0.75 -7.17
C ARG A 64 -23.06 0.50 -8.14
N VAL A 65 -23.28 0.86 -9.38
CA VAL A 65 -22.27 0.82 -10.43
C VAL A 65 -22.42 2.05 -11.32
N TYR A 66 -21.31 2.61 -11.75
CA TYR A 66 -21.23 3.86 -12.49
C TYR A 66 -20.22 3.73 -13.61
N GLY A 67 -20.43 4.46 -14.73
CA GLY A 67 -19.49 4.59 -15.83
C GLY A 67 -19.27 3.33 -16.63
N MET A 68 -18.09 3.24 -17.26
CA MET A 68 -17.80 2.23 -18.29
C MET A 68 -16.79 1.20 -17.82
N ALA A 69 -17.04 -0.07 -18.15
CA ALA A 69 -16.09 -1.16 -18.04
C ALA A 69 -15.01 -1.08 -19.14
N SER A 70 -15.39 -0.67 -20.34
CA SER A 70 -14.47 -0.42 -21.46
C SER A 70 -14.90 0.84 -22.20
N LEU A 71 -14.00 1.81 -22.26
CA LEU A 71 -14.19 3.05 -23.02
C LEU A 71 -14.10 2.78 -24.51
N GLU A 72 -13.15 1.93 -24.94
CA GLU A 72 -12.91 1.63 -26.35
C GLU A 72 -14.10 0.90 -26.99
N LEU A 73 -14.75 0.03 -26.23
CA LEU A 73 -15.85 -0.79 -26.72
C LEU A 73 -17.24 -0.24 -26.37
N GLY A 74 -17.29 0.88 -25.62
CA GLY A 74 -18.55 1.45 -25.16
C GLY A 74 -19.34 0.50 -24.24
N VAL A 75 -18.66 -0.36 -23.47
CA VAL A 75 -19.30 -1.34 -22.58
C VAL A 75 -19.49 -0.72 -21.19
N PRO A 76 -20.73 -0.60 -20.69
CA PRO A 76 -20.99 -0.10 -19.36
C PRO A 76 -20.48 -1.06 -18.28
N ALA A 77 -20.06 -0.50 -17.14
CA ALA A 77 -19.74 -1.28 -15.96
C ALA A 77 -20.99 -1.95 -15.38
N ARG A 78 -20.82 -3.10 -14.74
CA ARG A 78 -21.86 -3.92 -14.13
C ARG A 78 -21.42 -4.37 -12.74
N LEU A 79 -22.32 -4.83 -11.89
CA LEU A 79 -21.99 -5.37 -10.57
C LEU A 79 -21.12 -6.61 -10.62
N ASP A 80 -21.23 -7.40 -11.69
CA ASP A 80 -20.41 -8.58 -11.98
C ASP A 80 -19.15 -8.25 -12.81
N SER A 81 -18.87 -6.99 -13.11
CA SER A 81 -17.62 -6.57 -13.74
C SER A 81 -16.43 -6.85 -12.81
N ILE A 82 -15.37 -7.40 -13.38
CA ILE A 82 -14.17 -7.80 -12.66
C ILE A 82 -13.13 -6.69 -12.72
N TYR A 83 -12.64 -6.28 -11.56
CA TYR A 83 -11.60 -5.28 -11.39
C TYR A 83 -10.37 -5.91 -10.75
N GLU A 84 -9.20 -5.31 -10.91
CA GLU A 84 -8.04 -5.69 -10.13
C GLU A 84 -8.02 -4.92 -8.80
N ALA A 85 -7.97 -5.66 -7.69
CA ALA A 85 -8.06 -5.09 -6.35
C ALA A 85 -6.75 -4.42 -5.87
N GLY A 86 -5.67 -4.48 -6.68
CA GLY A 86 -4.38 -3.93 -6.30
C GLY A 86 -3.92 -4.47 -4.93
N SER A 87 -3.51 -3.58 -4.04
CA SER A 87 -2.99 -3.98 -2.73
C SER A 87 -4.00 -4.57 -1.76
N ASP A 88 -5.32 -4.47 -2.02
CA ASP A 88 -6.32 -5.21 -1.23
C ASP A 88 -6.14 -6.73 -1.35
N SER A 89 -5.44 -7.20 -2.39
CA SER A 89 -4.99 -8.59 -2.59
C SER A 89 -4.16 -9.12 -1.43
N LYS A 90 -3.41 -8.25 -0.75
CA LYS A 90 -2.50 -8.64 0.35
C LYS A 90 -3.21 -9.33 1.49
N GLN A 91 -4.48 -9.02 1.74
CA GLN A 91 -5.27 -9.66 2.79
C GLN A 91 -5.37 -11.18 2.56
N PHE A 92 -5.49 -11.62 1.32
CA PHE A 92 -5.58 -13.04 0.98
C PHE A 92 -4.23 -13.75 1.11
N THR A 93 -3.14 -13.08 0.77
CA THR A 93 -1.77 -13.59 1.00
C THR A 93 -1.48 -13.70 2.50
N ALA A 94 -1.86 -12.69 3.29
CA ALA A 94 -1.71 -12.71 4.73
C ALA A 94 -2.56 -13.82 5.36
N ALA A 95 -3.81 -13.99 4.92
CA ALA A 95 -4.69 -15.06 5.39
C ALA A 95 -4.11 -16.44 5.10
N ALA A 96 -3.60 -16.69 3.89
CA ALA A 96 -2.95 -17.95 3.52
C ALA A 96 -1.73 -18.22 4.43
N THR A 97 -0.91 -17.21 4.67
CA THR A 97 0.26 -17.30 5.58
C THR A 97 -0.18 -17.62 7.01
N LEU A 98 -1.21 -16.93 7.52
CA LEU A 98 -1.73 -17.16 8.88
C LEU A 98 -2.37 -18.56 9.01
N MET A 99 -3.06 -19.08 7.98
CA MET A 99 -3.58 -20.45 7.97
C MET A 99 -2.45 -21.46 8.13
N LEU A 100 -1.36 -21.33 7.39
CA LEU A 100 -0.19 -22.21 7.53
C LEU A 100 0.46 -22.10 8.91
N ALA A 101 0.50 -20.91 9.50
CA ALA A 101 1.00 -20.71 10.86
C ALA A 101 0.12 -21.42 11.89
N ARG A 102 -1.21 -21.33 11.76
CA ARG A 102 -2.16 -22.00 12.65
C ARG A 102 -2.15 -23.54 12.49
N GLU A 103 -1.78 -24.04 11.34
CA GLU A 103 -1.54 -25.47 11.09
C GLU A 103 -0.18 -25.95 11.62
N GLY A 104 0.64 -25.06 12.19
CA GLY A 104 1.99 -25.38 12.68
C GLY A 104 3.00 -25.70 11.58
N LYS A 105 2.70 -25.36 10.31
CA LYS A 105 3.60 -25.58 9.18
C LYS A 105 4.71 -24.54 9.07
N LEU A 106 4.49 -23.37 9.66
CA LEU A 106 5.48 -22.30 9.82
C LEU A 106 5.22 -21.55 11.14
N SER A 107 6.21 -20.79 11.62
CA SER A 107 6.00 -19.80 12.67
C SER A 107 6.13 -18.40 12.07
N LEU A 108 5.29 -17.44 12.51
CA LEU A 108 5.43 -16.06 12.09
C LEU A 108 6.77 -15.44 12.53
N ASP A 109 7.43 -16.03 13.50
CA ASP A 109 8.73 -15.61 14.03
C ASP A 109 9.92 -16.37 13.41
N ASP A 110 9.67 -17.27 12.46
CA ASP A 110 10.73 -17.92 11.68
C ASP A 110 11.47 -16.89 10.79
N ASP A 111 12.81 -17.02 10.74
CA ASP A 111 13.62 -16.32 9.73
C ASP A 111 13.22 -16.80 8.33
N ILE A 112 12.97 -15.85 7.42
CA ILE A 112 12.57 -16.14 6.03
C ILE A 112 13.57 -17.03 5.31
N ARG A 113 14.87 -16.99 5.67
CA ARG A 113 15.92 -17.83 5.10
C ARG A 113 15.73 -19.33 5.37
N LYS A 114 14.94 -19.69 6.36
CA LYS A 114 14.49 -21.07 6.57
C LYS A 114 13.74 -21.62 5.34
N TYR A 115 12.99 -20.77 4.68
CA TYR A 115 12.18 -21.09 3.49
C TYR A 115 12.78 -20.60 2.19
N MET A 116 13.68 -19.62 2.27
CA MET A 116 14.30 -18.91 1.16
C MET A 116 15.80 -18.76 1.41
N PRO A 117 16.57 -19.86 1.35
CA PRO A 117 18.01 -19.86 1.69
C PRO A 117 18.86 -19.00 0.74
N GLU A 118 18.33 -18.65 -0.44
CA GLU A 118 18.98 -17.74 -1.40
C GLU A 118 18.96 -16.27 -0.96
N MET A 119 18.13 -15.88 0.01
CA MET A 119 18.12 -14.51 0.52
C MET A 119 19.42 -14.19 1.27
N PRO A 120 19.97 -12.98 1.07
CA PRO A 120 21.21 -12.57 1.75
C PRO A 120 21.09 -12.60 3.27
N ASP A 121 22.25 -12.80 3.93
CA ASP A 121 22.37 -12.56 5.36
C ASP A 121 22.65 -11.08 5.62
N TYR A 122 21.69 -10.40 6.23
CA TYR A 122 21.82 -8.98 6.59
C TYR A 122 22.34 -8.76 8.03
N GLY A 123 22.85 -9.82 8.68
CA GLY A 123 23.35 -9.77 10.07
C GLY A 123 22.25 -9.76 11.14
N ALA A 124 20.98 -9.78 10.74
CA ALA A 124 19.83 -9.91 11.63
C ALA A 124 18.72 -10.70 10.93
N PRO A 125 17.93 -11.51 11.65
CA PRO A 125 16.87 -12.29 11.06
C PRO A 125 15.72 -11.38 10.57
N ILE A 126 15.27 -11.62 9.34
CA ILE A 126 14.01 -11.08 8.83
C ILE A 126 12.95 -12.15 9.04
N THR A 127 11.93 -11.88 9.86
CA THR A 127 10.88 -12.85 10.15
C THR A 127 9.69 -12.72 9.19
N ILE A 128 8.88 -13.77 9.09
CA ILE A 128 7.58 -13.72 8.37
C ILE A 128 6.70 -12.61 8.95
N ARG A 129 6.73 -12.39 10.27
CA ARG A 129 6.04 -11.29 10.94
C ARG A 129 6.52 -9.93 10.42
N HIS A 130 7.81 -9.74 10.23
CA HIS A 130 8.35 -8.50 9.64
C HIS A 130 7.83 -8.27 8.22
N LEU A 131 7.66 -9.33 7.41
CA LEU A 131 7.07 -9.20 6.07
C LEU A 131 5.60 -8.76 6.14
N LEU A 132 4.80 -9.44 6.99
CA LEU A 132 3.36 -9.18 7.14
C LEU A 132 3.06 -7.75 7.61
N HIS A 133 3.92 -7.17 8.44
CA HIS A 133 3.75 -5.83 9.02
C HIS A 133 4.55 -4.73 8.31
N HIS A 134 5.24 -5.03 7.20
CA HIS A 134 6.10 -4.07 6.49
C HIS A 134 7.21 -3.45 7.35
N THR A 135 7.79 -4.24 8.24
CA THR A 135 8.89 -3.82 9.13
C THR A 135 10.21 -4.57 8.84
N SER A 136 10.31 -5.20 7.67
CA SER A 136 11.47 -6.02 7.28
C SER A 136 12.74 -5.22 6.96
N GLY A 137 12.59 -3.96 6.55
CA GLY A 137 13.68 -3.15 5.99
C GLY A 137 14.04 -3.49 4.55
N LEU A 138 13.41 -4.51 3.93
CA LEU A 138 13.64 -4.87 2.53
C LEU A 138 13.21 -3.73 1.60
N ARG A 139 14.08 -3.39 0.64
CA ARG A 139 13.74 -2.44 -0.41
C ARG A 139 12.58 -2.98 -1.25
N ASP A 140 11.70 -2.07 -1.71
CA ASP A 140 10.65 -2.44 -2.66
C ASP A 140 11.28 -2.77 -4.01
N TRP A 141 11.02 -3.96 -4.55
CA TRP A 141 11.60 -4.42 -5.80
C TRP A 141 11.24 -3.49 -6.98
N GLY A 142 10.03 -2.92 -6.97
CA GLY A 142 9.59 -1.99 -8.01
C GLY A 142 10.37 -0.69 -7.99
N SER A 143 10.73 -0.19 -6.79
CA SER A 143 11.60 0.98 -6.63
C SER A 143 13.03 0.68 -7.10
N VAL A 144 13.58 -0.49 -6.78
CA VAL A 144 14.90 -0.91 -7.27
C VAL A 144 14.87 -1.06 -8.80
N ALA A 145 13.85 -1.71 -9.34
CA ALA A 145 13.67 -1.87 -10.79
C ALA A 145 13.55 -0.52 -11.52
N ALA A 146 12.86 0.47 -10.91
CA ALA A 146 12.80 1.83 -11.45
C ALA A 146 14.18 2.48 -11.51
N ILE A 147 15.00 2.34 -10.46
CA ILE A 147 16.41 2.81 -10.45
C ILE A 147 17.23 2.11 -11.54
N GLU A 148 16.98 0.82 -11.78
CA GLU A 148 17.62 0.03 -12.86
C GLU A 148 17.06 0.37 -14.27
N GLY A 149 16.08 1.29 -14.38
CA GLY A 149 15.46 1.72 -15.63
C GLY A 149 14.30 0.86 -16.10
N TRP A 150 13.77 0.01 -15.24
CA TRP A 150 12.62 -0.86 -15.50
C TRP A 150 11.51 -0.64 -14.46
N PRO A 151 10.82 0.52 -14.48
CA PRO A 151 9.72 0.74 -13.56
C PRO A 151 8.64 -0.32 -13.75
N ARG A 152 7.90 -0.59 -12.71
CA ARG A 152 6.76 -1.52 -12.73
C ARG A 152 5.86 -1.24 -13.94
N ASN A 153 5.22 -2.26 -14.46
CA ASN A 153 4.35 -2.20 -15.63
C ASN A 153 5.03 -1.73 -16.94
N SER A 154 6.37 -1.64 -16.99
CA SER A 154 7.11 -1.32 -18.22
C SER A 154 7.58 -2.55 -18.97
N ARG A 155 7.55 -3.70 -18.32
CA ARG A 155 7.81 -5.03 -18.88
C ARG A 155 7.07 -6.08 -18.05
N THR A 156 6.90 -7.27 -18.60
CA THR A 156 6.47 -8.43 -17.85
C THR A 156 7.52 -8.80 -16.79
N ALA A 157 7.09 -9.10 -15.59
CA ALA A 157 7.93 -9.58 -14.51
C ALA A 157 7.09 -10.47 -13.58
N ASP A 158 7.66 -11.60 -13.17
CA ASP A 158 7.02 -12.54 -12.25
C ASP A 158 7.67 -12.50 -10.84
N ASN A 159 7.24 -13.39 -9.95
CA ASN A 159 7.79 -13.49 -8.62
C ASN A 159 9.25 -13.97 -8.59
N GLN A 160 9.75 -14.67 -9.63
CA GLN A 160 11.15 -15.07 -9.73
C GLN A 160 12.03 -13.91 -10.18
N ASP A 161 11.57 -13.09 -11.13
CA ASP A 161 12.25 -11.84 -11.50
C ASP A 161 12.40 -10.91 -10.30
N MET A 162 11.32 -10.75 -9.53
CA MET A 162 11.33 -9.96 -8.30
C MET A 162 12.32 -10.52 -7.28
N LEU A 163 12.31 -11.84 -7.04
CA LEU A 163 13.26 -12.49 -6.13
C LEU A 163 14.71 -12.28 -6.60
N GLY A 164 14.96 -12.37 -7.92
CA GLY A 164 16.25 -12.09 -8.53
C GLY A 164 16.76 -10.65 -8.26
N ILE A 165 15.88 -9.66 -8.14
CA ILE A 165 16.25 -8.31 -7.70
C ILE A 165 16.65 -8.32 -6.22
N LEU A 166 15.85 -8.96 -5.35
CA LEU A 166 16.05 -8.93 -3.90
C LEU A 166 17.32 -9.65 -3.45
N VAL A 167 17.65 -10.79 -4.04
CA VAL A 167 18.86 -11.55 -3.67
C VAL A 167 20.16 -10.81 -4.02
N ARG A 168 20.11 -9.81 -4.90
CA ARG A 168 21.28 -8.95 -5.20
C ARG A 168 21.45 -7.80 -4.20
N GLN A 169 20.40 -7.45 -3.42
CA GLN A 169 20.46 -6.34 -2.47
C GLN A 169 21.35 -6.72 -1.26
N LYS A 170 22.42 -5.98 -1.02
CA LYS A 170 23.36 -6.23 0.08
C LYS A 170 23.02 -5.47 1.35
N GLU A 171 22.19 -4.45 1.23
CA GLU A 171 21.77 -3.58 2.32
C GLU A 171 20.25 -3.48 2.39
N LEU A 172 19.76 -3.25 3.59
CA LEU A 172 18.37 -2.91 3.87
C LEU A 172 18.17 -1.40 3.88
N ASN A 173 16.93 -0.94 3.80
CA ASN A 173 16.58 0.46 4.09
C ASN A 173 16.86 0.81 5.57
N TYR A 174 16.63 -0.14 6.47
CA TYR A 174 16.85 -0.05 7.93
C TYR A 174 16.85 -1.46 8.54
N ALA A 175 17.29 -1.57 9.79
CA ALA A 175 17.30 -2.85 10.51
C ALA A 175 15.89 -3.42 10.71
N PRO A 176 15.67 -4.74 10.62
CA PRO A 176 14.36 -5.35 10.82
C PRO A 176 13.71 -4.91 12.13
N GLY A 177 12.44 -4.53 12.08
CA GLY A 177 11.66 -4.03 13.21
C GLY A 177 11.93 -2.58 13.62
N ALA A 178 12.91 -1.89 13.01
CA ALA A 178 13.26 -0.51 13.42
C ALA A 178 12.25 0.53 12.91
N HIS A 179 11.69 0.33 11.74
CA HIS A 179 10.76 1.26 11.07
C HIS A 179 9.66 0.51 10.34
N TYR A 180 8.60 1.23 10.01
CA TYR A 180 7.57 0.81 9.07
C TYR A 180 7.83 1.41 7.69
N LEU A 181 7.90 0.58 6.66
CA LEU A 181 7.91 1.03 5.28
C LEU A 181 7.19 0.02 4.41
N TYR A 182 6.07 0.43 3.86
CA TYR A 182 5.30 -0.38 2.94
C TYR A 182 6.16 -0.86 1.76
N SER A 183 6.35 -2.18 1.61
CA SER A 183 7.13 -2.79 0.54
C SER A 183 6.37 -3.96 -0.10
N ASN A 184 6.17 -3.90 -1.42
CA ASN A 184 5.54 -4.99 -2.17
C ASN A 184 6.37 -6.26 -2.13
N SER A 185 7.71 -6.14 -2.06
CA SER A 185 8.62 -7.27 -1.92
C SER A 185 8.20 -8.23 -0.80
N ASN A 186 7.73 -7.70 0.32
CA ASN A 186 7.31 -8.51 1.45
C ASN A 186 6.21 -9.51 1.07
N PHE A 187 5.20 -9.07 0.35
CA PHE A 187 4.04 -9.90 0.01
C PHE A 187 4.28 -10.82 -1.19
N ASN A 188 5.18 -10.44 -2.10
CA ASN A 188 5.66 -11.36 -3.13
C ASN A 188 6.48 -12.51 -2.49
N LEU A 189 7.36 -12.20 -1.51
CA LEU A 189 8.08 -13.23 -0.75
C LEU A 189 7.13 -14.14 0.03
N LEU A 190 6.07 -13.59 0.65
CA LEU A 190 5.05 -14.38 1.33
C LEU A 190 4.34 -15.34 0.37
N ALA A 191 4.03 -14.91 -0.86
CA ALA A 191 3.46 -15.79 -1.88
C ALA A 191 4.38 -16.98 -2.21
N ILE A 192 5.69 -16.73 -2.33
CA ILE A 192 6.70 -17.79 -2.55
C ILE A 192 6.79 -18.69 -1.31
N ILE A 193 6.77 -18.13 -0.10
CA ILE A 193 6.81 -18.92 1.15
C ILE A 193 5.58 -19.80 1.27
N VAL A 194 4.38 -19.29 0.97
CA VAL A 194 3.14 -20.10 0.94
C VAL A 194 3.32 -21.29 0.01
N GLN A 195 3.83 -21.07 -1.19
CA GLN A 195 4.07 -22.15 -2.17
C GLN A 195 5.06 -23.18 -1.62
N ARG A 196 6.19 -22.76 -1.07
CA ARG A 196 7.25 -23.65 -0.58
C ARG A 196 6.81 -24.48 0.64
N VAL A 197 5.99 -23.90 1.50
CA VAL A 197 5.52 -24.56 2.73
C VAL A 197 4.32 -25.47 2.48
N SER A 198 3.39 -25.07 1.61
CA SER A 198 2.17 -25.82 1.33
C SER A 198 2.34 -26.84 0.20
N GLY A 199 3.28 -26.64 -0.72
CA GLY A 199 3.39 -27.38 -1.97
C GLY A 199 2.38 -26.96 -3.05
N GLN A 200 1.53 -25.96 -2.79
CA GLN A 200 0.54 -25.39 -3.70
C GLN A 200 0.93 -23.95 -4.04
N SER A 201 0.66 -23.51 -5.27
CA SER A 201 0.76 -22.07 -5.58
C SER A 201 -0.16 -21.25 -4.66
N LEU A 202 0.13 -19.96 -4.46
CA LEU A 202 -0.79 -19.08 -3.71
C LEU A 202 -2.17 -19.04 -4.40
N THR A 203 -2.19 -19.13 -5.75
CA THR A 203 -3.41 -19.21 -6.57
C THR A 203 -4.25 -20.42 -6.14
N ASP A 204 -3.69 -21.62 -6.19
CA ASP A 204 -4.40 -22.85 -5.84
C ASP A 204 -4.77 -22.90 -4.37
N PHE A 205 -3.83 -22.50 -3.49
CA PHE A 205 -4.06 -22.51 -2.03
C PHE A 205 -5.25 -21.61 -1.64
N THR A 206 -5.30 -20.39 -2.16
CA THR A 206 -6.39 -19.46 -1.83
C THR A 206 -7.69 -19.82 -2.52
N HIS A 207 -7.63 -20.35 -3.76
CA HIS A 207 -8.80 -20.89 -4.45
C HIS A 207 -9.49 -21.96 -3.59
N ASP A 208 -8.75 -22.99 -3.18
CA ASP A 208 -9.29 -24.13 -2.47
C ASP A 208 -9.72 -23.80 -1.02
N ARG A 209 -8.98 -22.91 -0.37
CA ARG A 209 -9.12 -22.65 1.07
C ARG A 209 -9.94 -21.41 1.40
N ILE A 210 -10.08 -20.47 0.45
CA ILE A 210 -10.77 -19.21 0.67
C ILE A 210 -11.88 -19.01 -0.37
N PHE A 211 -11.56 -18.99 -1.67
CA PHE A 211 -12.53 -18.54 -2.67
C PHE A 211 -13.69 -19.52 -2.84
N VAL A 212 -13.40 -20.82 -2.99
CA VAL A 212 -14.45 -21.84 -3.12
C VAL A 212 -15.31 -21.96 -1.86
N PRO A 213 -14.74 -22.07 -0.64
CA PRO A 213 -15.54 -22.14 0.59
C PRO A 213 -16.43 -20.93 0.86
N LEU A 214 -16.01 -19.74 0.39
CA LEU A 214 -16.79 -18.52 0.55
C LEU A 214 -17.73 -18.23 -0.64
N GLY A 215 -17.69 -19.04 -1.70
CA GLY A 215 -18.45 -18.82 -2.93
C GLY A 215 -18.03 -17.55 -3.70
N MET A 216 -16.74 -17.18 -3.63
CA MET A 216 -16.16 -16.05 -4.36
C MET A 216 -15.84 -16.46 -5.82
N THR A 217 -16.88 -16.70 -6.59
CA THR A 217 -16.81 -17.33 -7.92
C THR A 217 -16.23 -16.43 -9.01
N HIS A 218 -16.11 -15.13 -8.77
CA HIS A 218 -15.53 -14.15 -9.69
C HIS A 218 -14.16 -13.67 -9.23
N THR A 219 -13.52 -14.39 -8.29
CA THR A 219 -12.23 -14.04 -7.71
C THR A 219 -11.16 -15.02 -8.13
N ARG A 220 -10.05 -14.47 -8.69
CA ARG A 220 -8.86 -15.25 -9.06
C ARG A 220 -7.61 -14.36 -9.03
N TRP A 221 -6.43 -14.96 -8.97
CA TRP A 221 -5.20 -14.25 -9.20
C TRP A 221 -4.92 -14.05 -10.69
N ARG A 222 -4.29 -12.94 -11.03
CA ARG A 222 -3.64 -12.69 -12.30
C ARG A 222 -2.17 -13.09 -12.14
N ASP A 223 -1.88 -14.34 -12.38
CA ASP A 223 -0.53 -14.94 -12.41
C ASP A 223 0.01 -15.08 -13.83
N ASP A 224 -0.83 -14.83 -14.82
CA ASP A 224 -0.49 -14.62 -16.24
C ASP A 224 -1.35 -13.46 -16.78
N HIS A 225 -0.69 -12.36 -17.20
CA HIS A 225 -1.38 -11.19 -17.76
C HIS A 225 -2.03 -11.46 -19.12
N GLY A 226 -1.58 -12.51 -19.83
CA GLY A 226 -2.12 -12.95 -21.11
C GLY A 226 -3.45 -13.69 -21.01
N ASP A 227 -3.88 -14.09 -19.81
CA ASP A 227 -5.15 -14.77 -19.59
C ASP A 227 -6.35 -13.91 -19.96
N VAL A 228 -7.26 -14.51 -20.73
CA VAL A 228 -8.56 -13.89 -21.04
C VAL A 228 -9.52 -14.13 -19.89
N VAL A 229 -9.92 -13.06 -19.20
CA VAL A 229 -10.86 -13.11 -18.08
C VAL A 229 -12.17 -12.45 -18.49
N ALA A 230 -13.22 -13.25 -18.65
CA ALA A 230 -14.55 -12.76 -19.04
C ALA A 230 -15.06 -11.74 -18.02
N GLY A 231 -15.57 -10.60 -18.47
CA GLY A 231 -16.08 -9.52 -17.62
C GLY A 231 -15.00 -8.62 -17.00
N ARG A 232 -13.70 -8.83 -17.30
CA ARG A 232 -12.64 -7.93 -16.83
C ARG A 232 -12.78 -6.55 -17.46
N THR A 233 -12.71 -5.50 -16.63
CA THR A 233 -12.73 -4.11 -17.08
C THR A 233 -11.38 -3.72 -17.69
N GLY A 234 -11.38 -2.74 -18.61
CA GLY A 234 -10.18 -1.98 -18.95
C GLY A 234 -9.69 -1.19 -17.73
N ALA A 235 -8.43 -0.76 -17.77
CA ALA A 235 -7.85 0.11 -16.73
C ALA A 235 -7.32 1.38 -17.39
N TYR A 236 -7.62 2.54 -16.79
CA TYR A 236 -7.38 3.84 -17.40
C TYR A 236 -6.68 4.79 -16.44
N ASP A 237 -5.57 5.38 -16.86
CA ASP A 237 -5.02 6.57 -16.22
C ASP A 237 -5.59 7.85 -16.84
N PHE A 238 -5.54 8.96 -16.10
CA PHE A 238 -6.02 10.25 -16.56
C PHE A 238 -4.87 11.25 -16.61
N ASP A 239 -4.43 11.55 -17.84
CA ASP A 239 -3.33 12.48 -18.09
C ASP A 239 -3.77 13.57 -19.08
N LYS A 240 -3.52 14.84 -18.73
CA LYS A 240 -3.77 16.03 -19.57
C LYS A 240 -5.17 16.09 -20.18
N GLY A 241 -6.18 15.69 -19.38
CA GLY A 241 -7.58 15.74 -19.81
C GLY A 241 -8.05 14.53 -20.62
N LEU A 242 -7.22 13.50 -20.79
CA LEU A 242 -7.54 12.31 -21.58
C LEU A 242 -7.35 11.04 -20.75
N TYR A 243 -8.23 10.07 -20.95
CA TYR A 243 -8.01 8.71 -20.46
C TYR A 243 -7.06 7.96 -21.37
N ARG A 244 -6.12 7.23 -20.77
CA ARG A 244 -5.13 6.39 -21.44
C ARG A 244 -5.23 4.99 -20.87
N ASN A 245 -5.10 3.98 -21.73
CA ASN A 245 -5.03 2.61 -21.27
C ASN A 245 -3.80 2.43 -20.37
N ASP A 246 -4.04 1.91 -19.16
CA ASP A 246 -3.00 1.61 -18.16
C ASP A 246 -3.26 0.23 -17.53
N GLN A 247 -3.43 -0.76 -18.42
CA GLN A 247 -3.62 -2.15 -18.05
C GLN A 247 -2.34 -2.73 -17.47
N VAL A 248 -2.48 -3.53 -16.42
CA VAL A 248 -1.33 -4.18 -15.76
C VAL A 248 -0.85 -5.37 -16.59
N ILE A 249 0.47 -5.41 -16.85
CA ILE A 249 1.17 -6.46 -17.61
C ILE A 249 2.19 -7.24 -16.76
N GLU A 250 2.23 -7.02 -15.45
CA GLU A 250 3.07 -7.79 -14.53
C GLU A 250 2.41 -9.13 -14.17
N ASP A 251 3.22 -10.17 -14.00
CA ASP A 251 2.79 -11.49 -13.51
C ASP A 251 3.22 -11.72 -12.06
N ALA A 252 3.92 -10.77 -11.46
CA ALA A 252 4.20 -10.78 -10.03
C ALA A 252 2.90 -10.57 -9.23
N TYR A 253 2.61 -11.50 -8.31
CA TYR A 253 1.38 -11.53 -7.53
C TYR A 253 1.61 -11.81 -6.05
N GLY A 254 0.56 -11.70 -5.24
CA GLY A 254 0.63 -11.78 -3.79
C GLY A 254 0.66 -10.39 -3.12
N ASN A 255 1.39 -9.44 -3.69
CA ASN A 255 1.36 -8.03 -3.32
C ASN A 255 0.20 -7.25 -3.96
N GLY A 256 -0.34 -7.78 -5.05
CA GLY A 256 -1.41 -7.32 -5.92
C GLY A 256 -1.83 -8.50 -6.79
N GLY A 257 -2.58 -8.24 -7.84
CA GLY A 257 -2.93 -9.23 -8.86
C GLY A 257 -4.23 -9.99 -8.60
N LEU A 258 -5.01 -9.66 -7.57
CA LEU A 258 -6.32 -10.26 -7.37
C LEU A 258 -7.36 -9.59 -8.26
N LEU A 259 -7.96 -10.35 -9.15
CA LEU A 259 -9.13 -10.00 -9.95
C LEU A 259 -10.39 -10.39 -9.18
N THR A 260 -11.35 -9.47 -9.01
CA THR A 260 -12.52 -9.71 -8.15
C THR A 260 -13.67 -8.75 -8.46
N THR A 261 -14.80 -8.94 -7.79
CA THR A 261 -15.99 -8.08 -7.81
C THR A 261 -16.30 -7.53 -6.40
N VAL A 262 -17.08 -6.45 -6.32
CA VAL A 262 -17.51 -5.93 -4.99
C VAL A 262 -18.36 -6.94 -4.23
N GLY A 263 -19.16 -7.76 -4.92
CA GLY A 263 -19.96 -8.80 -4.29
C GLY A 263 -19.12 -9.91 -3.65
N ASP A 264 -18.01 -10.32 -4.28
CA ASP A 264 -17.10 -11.29 -3.68
C ASP A 264 -16.33 -10.69 -2.50
N LEU A 265 -15.96 -9.40 -2.57
CA LEU A 265 -15.33 -8.71 -1.45
C LEU A 265 -16.26 -8.58 -0.24
N VAL A 266 -17.57 -8.43 -0.44
CA VAL A 266 -18.57 -8.47 0.67
C VAL A 266 -18.53 -9.84 1.36
N LYS A 267 -18.45 -10.95 0.60
CA LYS A 267 -18.36 -12.30 1.18
C LYS A 267 -17.08 -12.48 2.02
N TRP A 268 -15.96 -11.93 1.53
CA TRP A 268 -14.70 -11.90 2.28
C TRP A 268 -14.82 -11.12 3.60
N GLN A 269 -15.36 -9.90 3.56
CA GLN A 269 -15.55 -9.08 4.75
C GLN A 269 -16.49 -9.73 5.76
N ALA A 270 -17.60 -10.32 5.28
CA ALA A 270 -18.52 -11.09 6.12
C ALA A 270 -17.84 -12.30 6.77
N ALA A 271 -16.99 -13.00 6.03
CA ALA A 271 -16.25 -14.14 6.57
C ALA A 271 -15.28 -13.75 7.69
N LEU A 272 -14.68 -12.56 7.61
CA LEU A 272 -13.87 -12.00 8.68
C LEU A 272 -14.74 -11.60 9.90
N ASP A 273 -15.90 -10.97 9.68
CA ASP A 273 -16.81 -10.59 10.78
C ASP A 273 -17.35 -11.79 11.53
N ASP A 274 -17.57 -12.92 10.84
CA ASP A 274 -18.08 -14.18 11.38
C ASP A 274 -16.97 -15.13 11.88
N ASP A 275 -15.70 -14.71 11.81
CA ASP A 275 -14.52 -15.52 12.18
C ASP A 275 -14.51 -16.92 11.51
N ARG A 276 -14.91 -16.99 10.24
CA ARG A 276 -15.17 -18.22 9.46
C ARG A 276 -13.96 -19.14 9.33
N PHE A 277 -12.74 -18.62 9.54
CA PHE A 277 -11.49 -19.38 9.49
C PHE A 277 -11.07 -19.92 10.86
N GLY A 278 -11.97 -19.89 11.82
CA GLY A 278 -11.84 -20.41 13.18
C GLY A 278 -11.53 -19.34 14.22
N PRO A 279 -11.82 -19.65 15.50
CA PRO A 279 -11.80 -18.68 16.59
C PRO A 279 -10.51 -17.88 16.68
N GLY A 280 -10.62 -16.53 16.72
CA GLY A 280 -9.50 -15.60 16.84
C GLY A 280 -8.68 -15.41 15.55
N PHE A 281 -9.16 -15.91 14.39
CA PHE A 281 -8.46 -15.69 13.12
C PHE A 281 -8.49 -14.21 12.73
N THR A 282 -9.66 -13.60 12.80
CA THR A 282 -9.86 -12.19 12.44
C THR A 282 -9.13 -11.28 13.42
N GLU A 283 -9.13 -11.57 14.72
CA GLU A 283 -8.34 -10.85 15.71
C GLU A 283 -6.85 -10.88 15.35
N ALA A 284 -6.30 -12.04 15.01
CA ALA A 284 -4.91 -12.19 14.58
C ALA A 284 -4.61 -11.40 13.30
N MET A 285 -5.52 -11.41 12.31
CA MET A 285 -5.39 -10.61 11.09
C MET A 285 -5.33 -9.10 11.39
N GLN A 286 -6.00 -8.64 12.43
CA GLN A 286 -6.10 -7.22 12.81
C GLN A 286 -5.10 -6.83 13.89
N GLN A 287 -4.23 -7.74 14.36
CA GLN A 287 -3.27 -7.47 15.42
C GLN A 287 -2.22 -6.47 14.94
N PRO A 288 -2.18 -5.22 15.45
CA PRO A 288 -1.11 -4.27 15.18
C PRO A 288 0.25 -4.76 15.67
N THR A 289 1.32 -4.19 15.13
CA THR A 289 2.67 -4.50 15.59
C THR A 289 3.28 -3.36 16.40
N THR A 290 4.41 -3.66 17.04
CA THR A 290 5.22 -2.69 17.76
C THR A 290 6.64 -2.72 17.21
N LEU A 291 7.20 -1.54 16.92
CA LEU A 291 8.59 -1.39 16.49
C LEU A 291 9.56 -1.64 17.65
N ASN A 292 10.85 -1.79 17.33
CA ASN A 292 11.91 -2.05 18.32
C ASN A 292 12.03 -0.95 19.40
N ASP A 293 11.60 0.28 19.11
CA ASP A 293 11.59 1.42 20.04
C ASP A 293 10.31 1.51 20.91
N GLY A 294 9.37 0.56 20.75
CA GLY A 294 8.09 0.55 21.43
C GLY A 294 6.96 1.30 20.72
N THR A 295 7.22 1.94 19.58
CA THR A 295 6.19 2.62 18.80
C THR A 295 5.19 1.61 18.24
N ARG A 296 3.90 1.78 18.53
CA ARG A 296 2.84 0.95 18.00
C ARG A 296 2.47 1.40 16.59
N ILE A 297 2.44 0.46 15.65
CA ILE A 297 2.07 0.68 14.25
C ILE A 297 0.69 0.10 14.01
N ALA A 298 -0.21 0.90 13.44
CA ALA A 298 -1.60 0.53 13.15
C ALA A 298 -1.72 -0.51 12.02
N TYR A 299 -0.67 -0.72 11.22
CA TYR A 299 -0.65 -1.75 10.18
C TYR A 299 -0.56 -3.14 10.81
N ALA A 300 -1.53 -3.97 10.48
CA ALA A 300 -1.63 -5.35 10.90
C ALA A 300 -1.25 -6.31 9.75
N LEU A 301 -1.89 -7.46 9.63
CA LEU A 301 -1.67 -8.41 8.53
C LEU A 301 -2.47 -7.96 7.29
N ALA A 302 -1.89 -7.03 6.52
CA ALA A 302 -2.53 -6.40 5.36
C ALA A 302 -3.84 -5.65 5.66
N LEU A 303 -3.97 -5.15 6.87
CA LEU A 303 -5.08 -4.33 7.34
C LEU A 303 -4.53 -3.15 8.15
N VAL A 304 -5.18 -2.01 8.09
CA VAL A 304 -4.84 -0.83 8.88
C VAL A 304 -5.98 -0.55 9.85
N ASN A 305 -5.64 -0.38 11.13
CA ASN A 305 -6.61 -0.06 12.17
C ASN A 305 -6.57 1.45 12.44
N LEU A 306 -7.62 2.16 12.08
CA LEU A 306 -7.74 3.61 12.19
C LEU A 306 -8.96 3.99 13.03
N ASP A 307 -9.01 5.25 13.42
CA ASP A 307 -10.22 5.91 13.88
C ASP A 307 -10.78 6.77 12.74
N HIS A 308 -12.03 6.53 12.36
CA HIS A 308 -12.75 7.36 11.43
C HIS A 308 -13.96 7.96 12.11
N ASN A 309 -13.88 9.25 12.46
CA ASN A 309 -14.98 9.96 13.10
C ASN A 309 -15.48 9.32 14.42
N GLY A 310 -14.58 8.71 15.19
CA GLY A 310 -14.91 8.03 16.45
C GLY A 310 -15.32 6.56 16.29
N GLU A 311 -15.36 6.06 15.06
CA GLU A 311 -15.62 4.64 14.78
C GLU A 311 -14.29 3.94 14.44
N GLN A 312 -14.10 2.73 14.96
CA GLN A 312 -12.97 1.91 14.55
C GLN A 312 -13.14 1.52 13.07
N GLU A 313 -12.18 1.93 12.24
CA GLU A 313 -12.05 1.52 10.84
C GLU A 313 -10.95 0.46 10.71
N VAL A 314 -11.27 -0.67 10.09
CA VAL A 314 -10.30 -1.70 9.69
C VAL A 314 -10.33 -1.75 8.17
N SER A 315 -9.30 -1.20 7.52
CA SER A 315 -9.33 -0.96 6.08
C SER A 315 -8.01 -1.29 5.38
N HIS A 316 -8.08 -1.38 4.08
CA HIS A 316 -6.93 -1.31 3.18
C HIS A 316 -7.35 -0.66 1.87
N SER A 317 -6.38 -0.17 1.10
CA SER A 317 -6.61 0.39 -0.23
C SER A 317 -5.75 -0.30 -1.28
N GLY A 318 -6.24 -0.30 -2.52
CA GLY A 318 -5.54 -0.87 -3.65
C GLY A 318 -5.32 0.13 -4.79
N SER A 319 -4.12 0.07 -5.39
CA SER A 319 -3.78 0.85 -6.57
C SER A 319 -2.81 0.05 -7.44
N THR A 320 -3.16 -0.16 -8.70
CA THR A 320 -2.31 -0.84 -9.67
C THR A 320 -2.75 -0.50 -11.09
N GLY A 321 -1.83 -0.01 -11.93
CA GLY A 321 -2.22 0.59 -13.20
C GLY A 321 -3.36 1.59 -12.99
N GLY A 322 -4.33 1.61 -13.88
CA GLY A 322 -5.53 2.43 -13.74
C GLY A 322 -6.55 1.96 -12.72
N TYR A 323 -6.37 0.81 -12.06
CA TYR A 323 -7.31 0.32 -11.05
C TYR A 323 -7.10 0.98 -9.68
N ARG A 324 -8.21 1.22 -8.97
CA ARG A 324 -8.26 1.74 -7.61
C ARG A 324 -9.28 0.95 -6.80
N ALA A 325 -8.92 0.56 -5.59
CA ALA A 325 -9.78 -0.21 -4.69
C ALA A 325 -9.74 0.36 -3.27
N TRP A 326 -10.77 0.09 -2.51
CA TRP A 326 -10.80 0.32 -1.08
C TRP A 326 -11.82 -0.59 -0.41
N MET A 327 -11.41 -1.17 0.70
CA MET A 327 -12.24 -1.98 1.56
C MET A 327 -12.13 -1.49 2.98
N ALA A 328 -13.26 -1.39 3.68
CA ALA A 328 -13.27 -1.09 5.10
C ALA A 328 -14.39 -1.82 5.82
N ARG A 329 -14.11 -2.18 7.07
CA ARG A 329 -15.10 -2.65 8.05
C ARG A 329 -15.12 -1.70 9.23
N TYR A 330 -16.31 -1.47 9.75
CA TYR A 330 -16.59 -0.73 10.98
C TYR A 330 -17.25 -1.69 11.97
N PRO A 331 -16.43 -2.48 12.72
CA PRO A 331 -16.94 -3.60 13.53
C PRO A 331 -18.01 -3.20 14.53
N GLY A 332 -17.88 -2.00 15.17
CA GLY A 332 -18.87 -1.47 16.11
C GLY A 332 -20.25 -1.25 15.51
N GLN A 333 -20.32 -1.02 14.19
CA GLN A 333 -21.55 -0.80 13.43
C GLN A 333 -21.95 -2.00 12.58
N LYS A 334 -21.14 -3.08 12.57
CA LYS A 334 -21.26 -4.22 11.65
C LYS A 334 -21.39 -3.78 10.19
N LEU A 335 -20.81 -2.62 9.85
CA LEU A 335 -20.86 -2.02 8.51
C LEU A 335 -19.59 -2.37 7.76
N ALA A 336 -19.73 -2.69 6.48
CA ALA A 336 -18.60 -2.85 5.58
C ALA A 336 -18.87 -2.17 4.24
N VAL A 337 -17.81 -1.64 3.62
CA VAL A 337 -17.84 -1.00 2.31
C VAL A 337 -16.76 -1.64 1.45
N SER A 338 -17.12 -1.98 0.20
CA SER A 338 -16.21 -2.43 -0.85
C SER A 338 -16.36 -1.49 -2.04
N LEU A 339 -15.25 -0.96 -2.55
CA LEU A 339 -15.21 -0.04 -3.68
C LEU A 339 -14.11 -0.45 -4.66
N LEU A 340 -14.48 -0.62 -5.92
CA LEU A 340 -13.57 -0.95 -7.03
C LEU A 340 -13.81 0.02 -8.18
N CYS A 341 -12.75 0.63 -8.69
CA CYS A 341 -12.80 1.56 -9.83
C CYS A 341 -11.73 1.19 -10.86
N ASN A 342 -11.98 1.46 -12.14
CA ASN A 342 -11.03 1.27 -13.22
C ASN A 342 -10.47 2.58 -13.81
N GLY A 343 -10.60 3.69 -13.06
CA GLY A 343 -10.02 5.00 -13.38
C GLY A 343 -8.98 5.43 -12.34
N GLY A 344 -7.74 5.67 -12.77
CA GLY A 344 -6.60 6.00 -11.92
C GLY A 344 -6.74 7.31 -11.13
N ASN A 345 -7.67 8.17 -11.54
CA ASN A 345 -8.01 9.42 -10.87
C ASN A 345 -9.09 9.29 -9.77
N ALA A 346 -9.51 8.08 -9.44
CA ALA A 346 -10.44 7.83 -8.32
C ALA A 346 -9.67 7.76 -7.00
N ASP A 347 -9.93 8.70 -6.08
CA ASP A 347 -9.44 8.66 -4.70
C ASP A 347 -10.38 7.76 -3.88
N THR A 348 -10.16 6.45 -3.96
CA THR A 348 -11.05 5.45 -3.36
C THR A 348 -11.07 5.46 -1.84
N PRO A 349 -9.99 5.78 -1.08
CA PRO A 349 -10.09 5.97 0.37
C PRO A 349 -11.03 7.11 0.76
N THR A 350 -10.91 8.27 0.11
CA THR A 350 -11.80 9.42 0.38
C THR A 350 -13.25 9.12 -0.01
N LEU A 351 -13.46 8.53 -1.19
CA LEU A 351 -14.80 8.15 -1.66
C LEU A 351 -15.44 7.08 -0.78
N GLY A 352 -14.68 6.05 -0.43
CA GLY A 352 -15.17 4.93 0.38
C GLY A 352 -15.57 5.36 1.79
N ARG A 353 -14.80 6.24 2.44
CA ARG A 353 -15.17 6.85 3.72
C ARG A 353 -16.40 7.75 3.59
N ALA A 354 -16.50 8.53 2.50
CA ALA A 354 -17.71 9.33 2.26
C ALA A 354 -18.95 8.44 2.05
N VAL A 355 -18.80 7.27 1.42
CA VAL A 355 -19.88 6.27 1.36
C VAL A 355 -20.20 5.75 2.76
N ALA A 356 -19.19 5.39 3.56
CA ALA A 356 -19.42 4.91 4.93
C ALA A 356 -20.15 5.95 5.79
N ASP A 357 -19.79 7.23 5.67
CA ASP A 357 -20.42 8.34 6.42
C ASP A 357 -21.93 8.49 6.14
N VAL A 358 -22.42 8.05 4.97
CA VAL A 358 -23.87 7.99 4.69
C VAL A 358 -24.60 7.01 5.61
N PHE A 359 -23.89 5.99 6.12
CA PHE A 359 -24.44 4.89 6.90
C PHE A 359 -24.00 4.86 8.36
N LEU A 360 -22.94 5.60 8.70
CA LEU A 360 -22.42 5.74 10.05
C LEU A 360 -23.18 6.81 10.85
N PRO A 361 -23.08 6.81 12.19
CA PRO A 361 -23.59 7.90 13.02
C PRO A 361 -23.00 9.25 12.61
N ALA A 362 -23.82 10.29 12.62
CA ALA A 362 -23.37 11.64 12.26
C ALA A 362 -22.26 12.15 13.17
N PHE A 363 -21.14 12.53 12.58
CA PHE A 363 -19.99 13.12 13.29
C PHE A 363 -19.96 14.64 13.12
N LYS A 364 -19.69 15.36 14.21
CA LYS A 364 -19.50 16.81 14.19
C LYS A 364 -18.03 17.12 14.42
N ALA A 365 -17.31 17.41 13.35
CA ALA A 365 -15.94 17.90 13.45
C ALA A 365 -15.88 19.19 14.29
N ARG A 366 -14.86 19.31 15.14
CA ARG A 366 -14.55 20.55 15.86
C ARG A 366 -13.33 21.19 15.18
N PRO A 367 -13.53 22.22 14.34
CA PRO A 367 -12.41 22.89 13.70
C PRO A 367 -11.52 23.53 14.76
N TYR A 368 -10.20 23.38 14.58
CA TYR A 368 -9.20 24.01 15.41
C TYR A 368 -8.59 25.20 14.68
N THR A 369 -8.56 26.37 15.36
CA THR A 369 -7.87 27.56 14.84
C THR A 369 -6.56 27.76 15.61
N PRO A 370 -5.40 27.72 14.94
CA PRO A 370 -4.10 27.89 15.60
C PRO A 370 -3.95 29.32 16.15
N LYS A 371 -3.39 29.45 17.36
CA LYS A 371 -3.17 30.75 18.06
C LYS A 371 -1.70 31.17 18.06
N ALA A 372 -0.79 30.33 17.62
CA ALA A 372 0.65 30.57 17.65
C ALA A 372 1.18 30.97 16.26
N PRO A 373 2.35 31.62 16.17
CA PRO A 373 3.03 31.83 14.89
C PRO A 373 3.19 30.52 14.13
N LEU A 374 3.01 30.57 12.80
CA LEU A 374 3.14 29.39 11.97
C LEU A 374 4.61 28.96 11.90
N PRO A 375 4.92 27.67 12.11
CA PRO A 375 6.27 27.18 11.94
C PRO A 375 6.65 27.20 10.46
N THR A 376 7.82 27.77 10.15
CA THR A 376 8.32 27.87 8.77
C THR A 376 9.76 27.40 8.69
N GLY A 377 10.19 27.02 7.47
CA GLY A 377 11.57 26.61 7.20
C GLY A 377 11.66 25.39 6.32
N LEU A 378 12.90 25.01 6.03
CA LEU A 378 13.24 23.78 5.31
C LEU A 378 13.63 22.71 6.33
N TYR A 379 13.05 21.54 6.18
CA TYR A 379 13.32 20.38 7.04
C TYR A 379 13.63 19.18 6.18
N ALA A 380 14.49 18.31 6.67
CA ALA A 380 14.83 17.05 6.02
C ALA A 380 14.30 15.88 6.85
N ASP A 381 13.65 14.94 6.19
CA ASP A 381 13.22 13.66 6.74
C ASP A 381 14.41 12.92 7.33
N GLY A 382 14.30 12.46 8.56
CA GLY A 382 15.42 11.82 9.29
C GLY A 382 15.83 10.47 8.72
N MET A 383 14.93 9.78 8.01
CA MET A 383 15.18 8.47 7.41
C MET A 383 15.67 8.61 5.96
N THR A 384 14.96 9.34 5.15
CA THR A 384 15.23 9.43 3.71
C THR A 384 16.13 10.61 3.33
N GLY A 385 16.16 11.65 4.17
CA GLY A 385 16.79 12.94 3.85
C GLY A 385 15.96 13.78 2.87
N PHE A 386 14.77 13.36 2.49
CA PHE A 386 13.92 14.12 1.57
C PHE A 386 13.50 15.45 2.22
N PRO A 387 13.70 16.59 1.54
CA PRO A 387 13.37 17.90 2.09
C PRO A 387 11.88 18.17 2.01
N ILE A 388 11.35 18.92 2.98
CA ILE A 388 10.01 19.50 2.97
C ILE A 388 10.07 20.95 3.45
N ARG A 389 9.40 21.85 2.73
CA ARG A 389 9.36 23.27 3.05
C ARG A 389 8.02 23.65 3.65
N PHE A 390 8.06 24.23 4.86
CA PHE A 390 6.91 24.85 5.47
C PHE A 390 6.97 26.37 5.29
N ALA A 391 5.88 26.95 4.81
CA ALA A 391 5.73 28.38 4.58
C ALA A 391 4.28 28.82 4.78
N ALA A 392 4.06 30.10 5.07
CA ALA A 392 2.74 30.70 4.97
C ALA A 392 2.45 31.06 3.52
N ASP A 393 1.25 30.78 3.04
CA ASP A 393 0.79 31.28 1.73
C ASP A 393 0.34 32.74 1.82
N SER A 394 -0.17 33.29 0.70
CA SER A 394 -0.65 34.68 0.63
C SER A 394 -1.88 34.96 1.50
N GLN A 395 -2.56 33.93 1.99
CA GLN A 395 -3.72 34.05 2.89
C GLN A 395 -3.32 33.80 4.36
N GLY A 396 -2.03 33.55 4.63
CA GLY A 396 -1.51 33.25 5.97
C GLY A 396 -1.79 31.82 6.43
N GLN A 397 -2.16 30.90 5.50
CA GLN A 397 -2.33 29.49 5.80
C GLN A 397 -0.97 28.77 5.72
N LEU A 398 -0.71 27.85 6.66
CA LEU A 398 0.50 27.02 6.61
C LEU A 398 0.42 26.02 5.45
N THR A 399 1.50 25.94 4.69
CA THR A 399 1.66 24.99 3.58
C THR A 399 2.90 24.13 3.78
N ALA A 400 2.88 22.93 3.22
CA ALA A 400 4.03 22.06 3.05
C ALA A 400 4.26 21.85 1.54
N ASP A 401 5.38 22.34 1.01
CA ASP A 401 5.69 22.39 -0.43
C ASP A 401 4.52 22.98 -1.26
N GLY A 402 3.96 24.11 -0.76
CA GLY A 402 2.84 24.82 -1.39
C GLY A 402 1.47 24.17 -1.21
N ARG A 403 1.38 22.99 -0.58
CA ARG A 403 0.09 22.33 -0.30
C ARG A 403 -0.43 22.76 1.06
N PRO A 404 -1.70 23.21 1.15
CA PRO A 404 -2.25 23.70 2.41
C PRO A 404 -2.38 22.58 3.45
N LEU A 405 -2.07 22.91 4.70
CA LEU A 405 -2.24 22.04 5.85
C LEU A 405 -3.49 22.42 6.65
N VAL A 406 -4.15 21.44 7.23
CA VAL A 406 -5.29 21.64 8.13
C VAL A 406 -4.80 21.55 9.58
N ALA A 407 -5.04 22.59 10.37
CA ALA A 407 -4.73 22.56 11.80
C ALA A 407 -5.68 21.60 12.54
N VAL A 408 -5.13 20.63 13.28
CA VAL A 408 -5.92 19.63 14.02
C VAL A 408 -5.87 19.83 15.53
N SER A 409 -4.76 20.33 16.04
CA SER A 409 -4.60 20.74 17.45
C SER A 409 -3.38 21.65 17.60
N ALA A 410 -3.07 22.10 18.82
CA ALA A 410 -1.90 22.93 19.08
C ALA A 410 -0.61 22.27 18.60
N GLY A 411 0.11 22.93 17.68
CA GLY A 411 1.36 22.45 17.10
C GLY A 411 1.22 21.25 16.14
N ARG A 412 0.01 20.86 15.75
CA ARG A 412 -0.23 19.69 14.87
C ARG A 412 -1.07 20.08 13.65
N TRP A 413 -0.57 19.71 12.48
CA TRP A 413 -1.21 19.98 11.19
C TRP A 413 -1.29 18.72 10.35
N ALA A 414 -2.44 18.50 9.73
CA ALA A 414 -2.66 17.40 8.79
C ALA A 414 -2.35 17.83 7.35
N LEU A 415 -1.71 16.95 6.62
CA LEU A 415 -1.64 16.95 5.16
C LEU A 415 -2.06 15.57 4.67
N ARG A 416 -3.27 15.47 4.14
CA ARG A 416 -3.92 14.18 3.89
C ARG A 416 -3.99 13.35 5.18
N GLU A 417 -3.38 12.17 5.22
CA GLU A 417 -3.37 11.27 6.36
C GLU A 417 -2.14 11.42 7.28
N ASP A 418 -1.15 12.25 6.88
CA ASP A 418 0.03 12.54 7.71
C ASP A 418 -0.23 13.70 8.67
N ILE A 419 0.31 13.60 9.88
CA ILE A 419 0.30 14.67 10.89
C ILE A 419 1.72 15.19 11.08
N PHE A 420 1.92 16.48 10.89
CA PHE A 420 3.16 17.18 11.20
C PHE A 420 3.03 17.84 12.58
N ALA A 421 3.78 17.33 13.54
CA ALA A 421 3.80 17.81 14.93
C ALA A 421 5.05 18.65 15.17
N PHE A 422 4.87 19.96 15.34
CA PHE A 422 5.93 20.89 15.72
C PHE A 422 6.00 20.98 17.26
N THR A 423 7.14 20.59 17.81
CA THR A 423 7.41 20.56 19.24
C THR A 423 8.61 21.44 19.59
N LYS A 424 8.90 21.63 20.89
CA LYS A 424 10.11 22.34 21.32
C LYS A 424 11.39 21.63 20.88
N SER A 425 11.36 20.31 20.70
CA SER A 425 12.49 19.48 20.27
C SER A 425 12.65 19.37 18.76
N GLY A 426 11.71 19.89 17.96
CA GLY A 426 11.75 19.85 16.51
C GLY A 426 10.42 19.44 15.87
N LEU A 427 10.51 19.00 14.61
CA LEU A 427 9.39 18.52 13.82
C LEU A 427 9.38 16.99 13.79
N VAL A 428 8.22 16.39 13.96
CA VAL A 428 7.97 14.96 13.78
C VAL A 428 6.81 14.81 12.79
N ARG A 429 6.97 13.99 11.76
CA ARG A 429 5.86 13.50 10.95
C ARG A 429 5.37 12.19 11.58
N GLU A 430 4.09 12.11 11.80
CA GLU A 430 3.38 10.90 12.17
C GLU A 430 2.57 10.47 10.94
N ASN A 431 2.92 9.34 10.34
CA ASN A 431 2.20 8.83 9.19
C ASN A 431 0.87 8.18 9.61
N ARG A 432 0.05 7.81 8.64
CA ARG A 432 -1.25 7.17 8.88
C ARG A 432 -1.16 5.93 9.78
N GLU A 433 -0.10 5.17 9.66
CA GLU A 433 0.12 3.95 10.42
C GLU A 433 0.67 4.21 11.83
N GLY A 434 0.91 5.46 12.20
CA GLY A 434 1.33 5.88 13.54
C GLY A 434 2.85 5.91 13.73
N GLU A 435 3.65 5.65 12.69
CA GLU A 435 5.09 5.79 12.78
C GLU A 435 5.49 7.27 12.91
N ARG A 436 6.46 7.53 13.78
CA ARG A 436 6.93 8.87 14.09
C ARG A 436 8.33 9.09 13.54
N ILE A 437 8.43 9.84 12.45
CA ILE A 437 9.68 10.14 11.76
C ILE A 437 10.14 11.55 12.16
N PRO A 438 11.30 11.69 12.83
CA PRO A 438 11.84 13.00 13.17
C PRO A 438 12.36 13.70 11.93
N TYR A 439 12.13 15.01 11.86
CA TYR A 439 12.67 15.88 10.83
C TYR A 439 13.68 16.84 11.44
N ARG A 440 14.82 17.00 10.80
CA ARG A 440 15.82 18.00 11.20
C ARG A 440 15.68 19.27 10.37
N LYS A 441 15.77 20.44 11.00
CA LYS A 441 15.85 21.71 10.29
C LYS A 441 17.18 21.77 9.51
N VAL A 442 17.13 22.20 8.26
CA VAL A 442 18.30 22.31 7.40
C VAL A 442 18.38 23.70 6.79
N GLU A 443 19.61 24.14 6.50
CA GLU A 443 19.84 25.38 5.78
C GLU A 443 19.76 25.16 4.29
N GLN A 444 18.99 25.99 3.61
CA GLN A 444 18.87 25.92 2.17
C GLN A 444 20.19 26.34 1.50
N VAL A 445 20.64 25.54 0.56
CA VAL A 445 21.73 25.89 -0.34
C VAL A 445 21.12 26.31 -1.67
N THR A 446 21.53 27.49 -2.18
CA THR A 446 21.02 28.03 -3.45
C THR A 446 22.12 28.16 -4.50
N ALA A 447 23.41 28.06 -4.10
CA ALA A 447 24.55 28.13 -5.00
C ALA A 447 25.48 26.92 -4.79
N PHE A 448 25.93 26.32 -5.87
CA PHE A 448 26.86 25.19 -5.91
C PHE A 448 27.63 25.22 -7.23
N ASP A 449 28.78 24.58 -7.29
CA ASP A 449 29.48 24.35 -8.58
C ASP A 449 29.07 22.95 -9.10
N PRO A 450 28.35 22.86 -10.23
CA PRO A 450 27.95 21.58 -10.80
C PRO A 450 29.13 20.65 -11.09
N LYS A 451 30.32 21.18 -11.36
CA LYS A 451 31.53 20.40 -11.68
C LYS A 451 31.97 19.48 -10.54
N ASP A 452 31.70 19.89 -9.30
CA ASP A 452 32.05 19.08 -8.12
C ASP A 452 31.34 17.71 -8.11
N TYR A 453 30.17 17.64 -8.74
CA TYR A 453 29.26 16.50 -8.71
C TYR A 453 29.25 15.67 -10.00
N THR A 454 29.97 16.12 -11.04
CA THR A 454 30.00 15.41 -12.32
C THR A 454 30.74 14.07 -12.22
N GLY A 455 30.36 13.11 -13.06
CA GLY A 455 30.99 11.83 -13.18
C GLY A 455 30.03 10.67 -13.31
N ARG A 456 30.56 9.47 -13.48
CA ARG A 456 29.81 8.22 -13.55
C ARG A 456 29.89 7.51 -12.21
N PHE A 457 28.74 7.05 -11.71
CA PHE A 457 28.63 6.32 -10.45
C PHE A 457 27.83 5.04 -10.70
N CYS A 458 28.34 3.91 -10.26
CA CYS A 458 27.72 2.61 -10.47
C CYS A 458 27.21 2.03 -9.16
N GLY A 459 26.03 1.42 -9.22
CA GLY A 459 25.38 0.81 -8.07
C GLY A 459 26.17 -0.37 -7.53
N VAL A 460 26.20 -0.50 -6.20
CA VAL A 460 26.90 -1.59 -5.52
C VAL A 460 26.07 -2.87 -5.58
N ASP A 461 24.75 -2.75 -5.49
CA ASP A 461 23.78 -3.85 -5.45
C ASP A 461 22.59 -3.65 -6.42
N THR A 462 22.73 -2.70 -7.33
CA THR A 462 21.80 -2.46 -8.46
C THR A 462 22.53 -2.64 -9.78
N GLY A 463 21.81 -3.07 -10.81
CA GLY A 463 22.38 -3.39 -12.13
C GLY A 463 22.66 -2.18 -13.04
N GLY A 464 22.87 -0.98 -12.50
CA GLY A 464 22.99 0.23 -13.32
C GLY A 464 24.00 1.24 -12.84
N CYS A 465 24.31 2.21 -13.73
CA CYS A 465 25.12 3.37 -13.41
C CYS A 465 24.34 4.65 -13.68
N LEU A 466 24.58 5.69 -12.89
CA LEU A 466 24.11 7.04 -13.08
C LEU A 466 25.26 7.92 -13.54
N THR A 467 25.02 8.77 -14.54
CA THR A 467 26.03 9.72 -15.01
C THR A 467 25.55 11.14 -14.73
N PHE A 468 26.30 11.88 -13.94
CA PHE A 468 26.01 13.28 -13.61
C PHE A 468 26.86 14.20 -14.49
N ARG A 469 26.23 15.21 -15.08
CA ARG A 469 26.90 16.17 -15.95
C ARG A 469 26.35 17.57 -15.76
N GLN A 470 27.19 18.54 -16.04
CA GLN A 470 26.78 19.95 -16.08
C GLN A 470 26.02 20.24 -17.38
N GLN A 471 24.94 20.99 -17.27
CA GLN A 471 24.19 21.54 -18.40
C GLN A 471 23.84 23.01 -18.12
N GLY A 472 24.64 23.94 -18.65
CA GLY A 472 24.61 25.35 -18.22
C GLY A 472 25.02 25.43 -16.73
N ASP A 473 24.20 26.09 -15.92
CA ASP A 473 24.39 26.20 -14.47
C ASP A 473 23.69 25.06 -13.69
N ALA A 474 23.04 24.14 -14.37
CA ALA A 474 22.33 23.02 -13.75
C ALA A 474 23.18 21.76 -13.69
N LEU A 475 22.92 20.94 -12.66
CA LEU A 475 23.34 19.55 -12.60
C LEU A 475 22.20 18.69 -13.16
N VAL A 476 22.51 17.85 -14.13
CA VAL A 476 21.58 16.87 -14.69
C VAL A 476 22.15 15.47 -14.56
N TYR A 477 21.29 14.46 -14.56
CA TYR A 477 21.74 13.07 -14.51
C TYR A 477 21.06 12.21 -15.58
N ASP A 478 21.81 11.23 -16.04
CA ASP A 478 21.38 10.19 -16.96
C ASP A 478 21.38 8.86 -16.20
N GLY A 479 20.38 8.03 -16.43
CA GLY A 479 20.28 6.67 -15.90
C GLY A 479 20.22 5.65 -17.03
N PRO A 480 19.98 4.37 -16.73
CA PRO A 480 20.02 3.32 -17.74
C PRO A 480 19.04 3.51 -18.92
N ARG A 481 17.93 4.22 -18.70
CA ARG A 481 16.86 4.42 -19.71
C ARG A 481 16.29 5.84 -19.77
N TRP A 482 16.94 6.78 -19.14
CA TRP A 482 16.55 8.19 -19.19
C TRP A 482 17.80 9.06 -19.25
N SER A 483 17.65 10.27 -19.77
CA SER A 483 18.74 11.23 -19.87
C SER A 483 18.29 12.66 -19.59
N GLY A 484 19.23 13.50 -19.18
CA GLY A 484 19.05 14.93 -19.02
C GLY A 484 18.05 15.32 -17.91
N ARG A 485 17.85 14.49 -16.90
CA ARG A 485 16.95 14.83 -15.80
C ARG A 485 17.59 15.89 -14.89
N PRO A 486 16.91 17.02 -14.66
CA PRO A 486 17.45 18.08 -13.83
C PRO A 486 17.44 17.70 -12.36
N LEU A 487 18.43 18.22 -11.63
CA LEU A 487 18.51 18.14 -10.17
C LEU A 487 18.48 19.54 -9.57
N THR A 488 17.72 19.70 -8.50
CA THR A 488 17.67 20.93 -7.71
C THR A 488 18.44 20.73 -6.42
N VAL A 489 19.43 21.58 -6.14
CA VAL A 489 20.09 21.58 -4.84
C VAL A 489 19.12 22.04 -3.76
N THR A 490 19.15 21.37 -2.61
CA THR A 490 18.23 21.67 -1.50
C THR A 490 18.96 22.10 -0.24
N TYR A 491 19.91 21.29 0.22
CA TYR A 491 20.82 21.61 1.31
C TYR A 491 22.17 20.92 1.03
N ALA A 492 23.18 21.13 1.87
CA ALA A 492 24.55 20.73 1.55
C ALA A 492 24.69 19.29 1.03
N ASP A 493 25.25 19.14 -0.18
CA ASP A 493 25.47 17.90 -0.92
C ASP A 493 24.20 17.06 -1.20
N VAL A 494 23.00 17.64 -1.02
CA VAL A 494 21.71 16.97 -1.25
C VAL A 494 20.91 17.65 -2.34
N PHE A 495 20.48 16.85 -3.30
CA PHE A 495 19.69 17.25 -4.44
C PHE A 495 18.39 16.44 -4.50
N THR A 496 17.38 17.06 -5.06
CA THR A 496 16.14 16.38 -5.45
C THR A 496 15.92 16.48 -6.96
N GLY A 497 15.30 15.46 -7.51
CA GLY A 497 14.89 15.43 -8.92
C GLY A 497 13.45 14.98 -9.06
N ASP A 498 12.89 15.20 -10.25
CA ASP A 498 11.56 14.74 -10.59
C ASP A 498 11.45 13.21 -10.46
N ALA A 499 10.22 12.76 -10.28
CA ALA A 499 9.90 11.34 -10.24
C ALA A 499 10.47 10.59 -11.45
N LEU A 500 11.04 9.41 -11.21
CA LEU A 500 11.28 8.45 -12.28
C LEU A 500 9.93 8.02 -12.87
N PRO A 501 9.88 7.55 -14.13
CA PRO A 501 8.63 7.08 -14.72
C PRO A 501 7.92 6.09 -13.79
N GLN A 502 6.63 6.30 -13.54
CA GLN A 502 5.77 5.49 -12.64
C GLN A 502 6.29 5.36 -11.19
N SER A 503 7.01 6.38 -10.71
CA SER A 503 7.65 6.40 -9.41
C SER A 503 7.50 7.77 -8.72
N SER A 504 8.27 8.05 -7.68
CA SER A 504 8.26 9.31 -6.95
C SER A 504 9.52 10.13 -7.18
N ALA A 505 9.52 11.37 -6.66
CA ALA A 505 10.68 12.24 -6.69
C ALA A 505 11.90 11.54 -6.06
N VAL A 506 13.08 11.80 -6.64
CA VAL A 506 14.32 11.20 -6.18
C VAL A 506 15.09 12.13 -5.24
N THR A 507 15.88 11.52 -4.36
CA THR A 507 16.87 12.21 -3.51
C THR A 507 18.25 11.68 -3.85
N VAL A 508 19.22 12.57 -4.06
CA VAL A 508 20.62 12.25 -4.31
C VAL A 508 21.46 12.90 -3.22
N LYS A 509 22.13 12.10 -2.42
CA LYS A 509 23.00 12.56 -1.31
C LYS A 509 24.45 12.21 -1.67
N PHE A 510 25.22 13.19 -2.09
CA PHE A 510 26.63 12.99 -2.41
C PHE A 510 27.46 12.90 -1.14
N LYS A 511 28.51 12.08 -1.19
CA LYS A 511 29.49 11.91 -0.11
C LYS A 511 30.88 12.32 -0.57
N ARG A 512 31.54 13.13 0.26
CA ARG A 512 32.92 13.59 0.03
C ARG A 512 33.89 12.82 0.89
N ASP A 513 35.09 12.61 0.38
CA ASP A 513 36.24 12.15 1.17
C ASP A 513 36.87 13.29 1.99
N ALA A 514 37.93 12.97 2.71
CA ALA A 514 38.65 13.93 3.54
C ALA A 514 39.30 15.09 2.74
N SER A 515 39.51 14.93 1.44
CA SER A 515 40.00 15.98 0.54
C SER A 515 38.90 16.89 0.00
N GLY A 516 37.62 16.59 0.30
CA GLY A 516 36.48 17.29 -0.20
C GLY A 516 35.96 16.81 -1.57
N LYS A 517 36.59 15.76 -2.15
CA LYS A 517 36.19 15.19 -3.44
C LYS A 517 34.97 14.27 -3.28
N VAL A 518 33.97 14.40 -4.18
CA VAL A 518 32.84 13.48 -4.23
C VAL A 518 33.30 12.10 -4.72
N THR A 519 33.13 11.07 -3.91
CA THR A 519 33.54 9.68 -4.19
C THR A 519 32.39 8.70 -4.34
N SER A 520 31.26 8.98 -3.72
CA SER A 520 30.06 8.16 -3.80
C SER A 520 28.79 8.99 -3.62
N LEU A 521 27.65 8.37 -3.81
CA LEU A 521 26.36 8.95 -3.48
C LEU A 521 25.43 7.89 -2.92
N ARG A 522 24.38 8.35 -2.26
CA ARG A 522 23.22 7.57 -1.88
C ARG A 522 22.02 8.08 -2.67
N PHE A 523 21.40 7.19 -3.41
CA PHE A 523 20.23 7.48 -4.22
C PHE A 523 18.99 6.94 -3.54
N GLY A 524 17.98 7.78 -3.37
CA GLY A 524 16.71 7.41 -2.79
C GLY A 524 15.58 7.60 -3.80
N GLU A 525 14.71 6.59 -3.89
CA GLU A 525 13.51 6.59 -4.69
C GLU A 525 12.39 5.87 -3.92
N SER A 526 11.23 6.50 -3.77
CA SER A 526 10.02 5.95 -3.14
C SER A 526 10.29 5.05 -1.92
N ARG A 527 10.49 3.75 -2.14
CA ARG A 527 10.63 2.70 -1.12
C ARG A 527 11.99 1.98 -1.19
N ALA A 528 12.95 2.56 -1.91
CA ALA A 528 14.35 2.14 -1.91
C ALA A 528 15.21 3.34 -1.50
N TYR A 529 15.62 3.37 -0.24
CA TYR A 529 16.41 4.47 0.32
C TYR A 529 17.88 4.11 0.33
N ASP A 530 18.72 5.14 0.34
CA ASP A 530 20.15 5.02 0.57
C ASP A 530 20.86 3.95 -0.29
N VAL A 531 20.39 3.77 -1.54
CA VAL A 531 21.04 2.86 -2.49
C VAL A 531 22.41 3.43 -2.86
N GLU A 532 23.46 2.66 -2.58
CA GLU A 532 24.84 3.11 -2.76
C GLU A 532 25.28 3.05 -4.22
N PHE A 533 25.84 4.15 -4.69
CA PHE A 533 26.56 4.25 -5.95
C PHE A 533 27.97 4.78 -5.70
N ARG A 534 28.96 4.10 -6.23
CA ARG A 534 30.35 4.50 -6.13
C ARG A 534 30.83 5.09 -7.45
N ARG A 535 31.70 6.10 -7.36
CA ARG A 535 32.31 6.69 -8.54
C ARG A 535 33.06 5.60 -9.30
N ALA A 536 32.76 5.46 -10.58
CA ALA A 536 33.50 4.54 -11.45
C ALA A 536 34.90 5.11 -11.68
N GLU A 537 35.90 4.24 -11.58
CA GLU A 537 37.24 4.56 -12.05
C GLU A 537 37.17 4.76 -13.57
N GLY A 538 37.74 5.86 -14.06
CA GLY A 538 37.72 6.26 -15.47
C GLY A 538 38.61 5.40 -16.36
#